data_228d387f5a83d471dd4020a358b25682
#
_entry.id   228d387f5a83d471dd4020a358b25682
#
_cell.length_a   1.000
_cell.length_b   1.000
_cell.length_c   1.000
_cell.angle_alpha   90.00
_cell.angle_beta   90.00
_cell.angle_gamma   90.00
#
_symmetry.space_group_name_H-M   'P 1'
#
loop_
_entity.id
_entity.type
_entity.pdbx_description
1 polymer ?
#
loop_
_entity_poly.entity_id
_entity_poly.type
_entity_poly.pdbx_seq_one_letter_code
_entity_poly.pdbx_strand_id
1 'polypeptide(L)'
;MDNQRLFLWIALAFVAFLSWQAWQIDYGPTPPPAATADGTPADPAIPAVDSADDELPGLPSAPGEAALTPASGDGGDGRYVRIVTDVLDLDLTTRGGDLVRADLIGYPVRKDRPDQLVRLLDPSPNNLYVFRTGLRAAGGAAEPNHQAEWAIAEQEYRLADGQDTLEVALEWASPDGLTARKIYTFRRGSYEIGLRYEIRNDTAAAWQGASYLQLRRRHVPLDRSMTDVDSYSYRGPIVYNGDSYEKLDLDDLLEEPLRMTATGGWIASIQHHFLTAMIPPGGEAASLTGGARGDVYTLSVVGPVRDVPAGATGTFEDTLFVGPKIQEQLRAAAPGLELSVDYGFLTIISQPLFWVLDKLHGLTGNWGWAIILLTVLIKLVFYKLSETSGKSMAKMRNLQPRIKQLQERFGDDRQGLSQAMMQLYKREKVNPAAGCLPILVQMPVFLALYWVLLESVEMRQAPFALWINDLSSKDPYFILPLLMGVTMFIQQKLNPAPPDPIQAKVMMALPIVFTVFFAFFPAGLVLYWFVNNLLSIAQQWKINRVVERGG
;
A
#
# COMPACT_ATOMS: atom_id res chain seq x y z
N MET A 1 14.98 -4.60 -41.60
CA MET A 1 14.58 -5.31 -40.37
C MET A 1 13.09 -5.16 -40.24
N ASP A 2 12.37 -6.27 -40.25
CA ASP A 2 10.91 -6.31 -40.29
C ASP A 2 10.31 -5.63 -39.08
N ASN A 3 9.48 -4.62 -39.27
CA ASN A 3 8.77 -3.92 -38.23
C ASN A 3 7.94 -4.87 -37.36
N GLN A 4 7.52 -6.03 -37.87
CA GLN A 4 6.85 -7.11 -37.13
C GLN A 4 7.79 -7.77 -36.13
N ARG A 5 9.05 -8.02 -36.51
CA ARG A 5 10.06 -8.55 -35.58
C ARG A 5 10.36 -7.53 -34.48
N LEU A 6 10.45 -6.26 -34.84
CA LEU A 6 10.64 -5.19 -33.84
C LEU A 6 9.48 -5.13 -32.84
N PHE A 7 8.22 -5.25 -33.31
CA PHE A 7 7.04 -5.24 -32.46
C PHE A 7 6.95 -6.49 -31.58
N LEU A 8 7.27 -7.67 -32.14
CA LEU A 8 7.38 -8.92 -31.39
C LEU A 8 8.53 -8.87 -30.39
N TRP A 9 9.67 -8.28 -30.75
CA TRP A 9 10.79 -8.09 -29.85
C TRP A 9 10.48 -7.08 -28.74
N ILE A 10 9.74 -6.00 -29.03
CA ILE A 10 9.29 -5.05 -28.00
C ILE A 10 8.26 -5.71 -27.07
N ALA A 11 7.29 -6.44 -27.61
CA ALA A 11 6.32 -7.18 -26.80
C ALA A 11 6.99 -8.29 -25.99
N LEU A 12 7.92 -9.03 -26.59
CA LEU A 12 8.71 -10.06 -25.91
C LEU A 12 9.62 -9.44 -24.85
N ALA A 13 10.29 -8.33 -25.16
CA ALA A 13 11.12 -7.60 -24.20
C ALA A 13 10.29 -7.04 -23.05
N PHE A 14 9.07 -6.58 -23.30
CA PHE A 14 8.16 -6.11 -22.26
C PHE A 14 7.67 -7.27 -21.38
N VAL A 15 7.26 -8.39 -21.98
CA VAL A 15 6.89 -9.61 -21.24
C VAL A 15 8.09 -10.17 -20.48
N ALA A 16 9.27 -10.21 -21.11
CA ALA A 16 10.52 -10.64 -20.46
C ALA A 16 10.92 -9.69 -19.32
N PHE A 17 10.73 -8.38 -19.52
CA PHE A 17 10.96 -7.38 -18.47
C PHE A 17 10.00 -7.55 -17.29
N LEU A 18 8.71 -7.75 -17.56
CA LEU A 18 7.72 -8.03 -16.50
C LEU A 18 8.01 -9.36 -15.78
N SER A 19 8.40 -10.40 -16.55
CA SER A 19 8.79 -11.69 -15.99
C SER A 19 10.09 -11.60 -15.19
N TRP A 20 11.05 -10.80 -15.66
CA TRP A 20 12.31 -10.55 -14.95
C TRP A 20 12.08 -9.73 -13.69
N GLN A 21 11.17 -8.74 -13.73
CA GLN A 21 10.79 -7.95 -12.57
C GLN A 21 10.05 -8.81 -11.53
N ALA A 22 9.13 -9.68 -11.97
CA ALA A 22 8.48 -10.64 -11.10
C ALA A 22 9.50 -11.62 -10.50
N TRP A 23 10.46 -12.09 -11.31
CA TRP A 23 11.54 -12.95 -10.83
C TRP A 23 12.50 -12.24 -9.88
N GLN A 24 12.82 -10.97 -10.10
CA GLN A 24 13.62 -10.16 -9.17
C GLN A 24 12.90 -9.91 -7.83
N ILE A 25 11.57 -9.80 -7.85
CA ILE A 25 10.77 -9.68 -6.62
C ILE A 25 10.74 -11.02 -5.88
N ASP A 26 10.66 -12.14 -6.62
CA ASP A 26 10.52 -13.47 -6.01
C ASP A 26 11.88 -14.16 -5.73
N TYR A 27 12.95 -13.81 -6.48
CA TYR A 27 14.26 -14.51 -6.47
C TYR A 27 15.47 -13.59 -6.67
N GLY A 28 15.29 -12.27 -6.64
CA GLY A 28 16.42 -11.33 -6.81
C GLY A 28 17.37 -11.39 -5.61
N PRO A 29 18.71 -11.25 -5.82
CA PRO A 29 19.62 -11.11 -4.71
C PRO A 29 19.28 -9.83 -3.94
N THR A 30 19.14 -9.95 -2.62
CA THR A 30 19.05 -8.80 -1.72
C THR A 30 20.21 -7.83 -1.99
N PRO A 31 19.98 -6.51 -2.09
CA PRO A 31 21.09 -5.58 -2.21
C PRO A 31 22.02 -5.76 -1.01
N PRO A 32 23.35 -5.79 -1.23
CA PRO A 32 24.28 -5.90 -0.13
C PRO A 32 24.07 -4.71 0.81
N PRO A 33 24.12 -4.92 2.14
CA PRO A 33 23.99 -3.84 3.10
C PRO A 33 25.01 -2.76 2.76
N ALA A 34 24.59 -1.50 2.79
CA ALA A 34 25.44 -0.35 2.52
C ALA A 34 26.66 -0.44 3.45
N ALA A 35 27.84 -0.54 2.85
CA ALA A 35 29.09 -0.64 3.58
C ALA A 35 29.25 0.60 4.45
N THR A 36 29.06 0.46 5.75
CA THR A 36 29.51 1.43 6.75
C THR A 36 31.03 1.40 6.74
N ALA A 37 31.63 2.45 6.18
CA ALA A 37 33.05 2.71 6.38
C ALA A 37 33.24 3.12 7.85
N ASP A 38 33.68 2.18 8.68
CA ASP A 38 34.82 2.38 9.59
C ASP A 38 35.01 1.09 10.41
N GLY A 39 36.27 0.64 10.39
CA GLY A 39 36.65 -0.57 11.06
C GLY A 39 36.71 -0.39 12.56
N THR A 40 35.93 -1.14 13.27
CA THR A 40 36.16 -1.50 14.67
C THR A 40 36.03 -3.02 14.81
N PRO A 41 36.92 -3.69 15.59
CA PRO A 41 37.00 -5.15 15.60
C PRO A 41 35.73 -5.78 16.15
N ALA A 42 35.33 -6.89 15.55
CA ALA A 42 34.24 -7.72 15.97
C ALA A 42 34.38 -8.14 17.44
N ASP A 43 33.38 -7.80 18.23
CA ASP A 43 33.21 -8.27 19.60
C ASP A 43 32.50 -9.66 19.60
N PRO A 44 32.86 -10.53 20.53
CA PRO A 44 32.49 -11.94 20.46
C PRO A 44 30.99 -12.17 20.63
N ALA A 45 30.51 -13.19 19.93
CA ALA A 45 29.17 -13.70 19.88
C ALA A 45 28.32 -13.49 21.14
N ILE A 46 27.26 -12.70 21.00
CA ILE A 46 26.15 -12.70 21.95
C ILE A 46 25.42 -14.04 21.80
N PRO A 47 25.23 -14.83 22.87
CA PRO A 47 24.52 -16.09 22.80
C PRO A 47 23.12 -15.88 22.28
N ALA A 48 22.65 -16.81 21.46
CA ALA A 48 21.27 -16.88 20.99
C ALA A 48 20.33 -16.74 22.18
N VAL A 49 19.46 -15.71 22.11
CA VAL A 49 18.44 -15.50 23.12
C VAL A 49 17.44 -16.63 23.00
N ASP A 50 17.55 -17.57 23.91
CA ASP A 50 16.57 -18.62 24.09
C ASP A 50 15.39 -18.01 24.85
N SER A 51 14.28 -17.93 24.16
CA SER A 51 12.90 -18.03 24.58
C SER A 51 12.12 -17.01 25.36
N ALA A 52 11.01 -17.20 25.35
CA ALA A 52 9.72 -17.00 26.00
C ALA A 52 8.87 -15.98 25.27
N ASP A 53 7.63 -16.35 25.05
CA ASP A 53 6.56 -15.61 24.39
C ASP A 53 6.25 -14.22 24.98
N ASP A 54 7.02 -13.75 25.96
CA ASP A 54 6.79 -12.54 26.75
C ASP A 54 8.04 -11.64 26.86
N GLU A 55 8.89 -11.61 25.86
CA GLU A 55 10.18 -10.90 25.88
C GLU A 55 10.04 -9.38 25.81
N LEU A 56 10.70 -8.70 26.75
CA LEU A 56 10.79 -7.24 26.81
C LEU A 56 11.86 -6.73 25.84
N PRO A 57 11.62 -5.63 25.07
CA PRO A 57 12.62 -5.05 24.22
C PRO A 57 13.82 -4.52 25.03
N GLY A 58 15.04 -4.71 24.50
CA GLY A 58 16.26 -4.20 25.11
C GLY A 58 16.32 -2.67 25.08
N LEU A 59 16.82 -2.05 26.15
CA LEU A 59 17.14 -0.63 26.12
C LEU A 59 18.29 -0.35 25.13
N PRO A 60 18.33 0.83 24.48
CA PRO A 60 19.48 1.25 23.70
C PRO A 60 20.72 1.25 24.62
N SER A 61 21.70 0.41 24.31
CA SER A 61 22.89 0.25 25.16
C SER A 61 23.78 1.50 25.08
N ALA A 62 24.06 2.12 26.24
CA ALA A 62 25.31 2.81 26.40
C ALA A 62 26.44 1.76 26.41
N PRO A 63 27.63 2.04 25.86
CA PRO A 63 28.70 1.05 25.79
C PRO A 63 29.13 0.62 27.20
N GLY A 64 28.77 -0.61 27.61
CA GLY A 64 29.34 -1.24 28.78
C GLY A 64 28.46 -1.93 29.81
N GLU A 65 27.19 -2.30 29.55
CA GLU A 65 26.39 -3.01 30.57
C GLU A 65 25.79 -4.34 30.09
N ALA A 66 25.89 -5.33 30.97
CA ALA A 66 25.49 -6.70 30.76
C ALA A 66 23.96 -6.88 30.79
N ALA A 67 23.48 -7.83 29.98
CA ALA A 67 22.08 -8.23 29.89
C ALA A 67 21.52 -8.70 31.24
N LEU A 68 20.37 -8.15 31.64
CA LEU A 68 19.63 -8.55 32.83
C LEU A 68 18.62 -9.67 32.51
N THR A 69 18.56 -10.65 33.40
CA THR A 69 17.68 -11.82 33.33
C THR A 69 16.21 -11.46 33.56
N PRO A 70 15.25 -11.99 32.81
CA PRO A 70 13.84 -11.69 33.00
C PRO A 70 13.28 -12.42 34.23
N ALA A 71 12.43 -11.73 35.01
CA ALA A 71 11.64 -12.32 36.08
C ALA A 71 10.39 -12.97 35.47
N SER A 72 10.24 -14.28 35.70
CA SER A 72 9.07 -15.06 35.30
C SER A 72 7.90 -14.78 36.25
N GLY A 73 6.86 -14.11 35.76
CA GLY A 73 5.58 -13.96 36.44
C GLY A 73 4.50 -14.74 35.71
N ASP A 74 3.99 -15.76 36.37
CA ASP A 74 2.79 -16.53 35.95
C ASP A 74 1.56 -15.62 36.18
N GLY A 75 1.01 -15.03 35.12
CA GLY A 75 -0.06 -14.07 35.21
C GLY A 75 -1.27 -14.47 34.38
N GLY A 76 -2.40 -14.61 35.04
CA GLY A 76 -3.69 -14.80 34.40
C GLY A 76 -4.06 -13.65 33.46
N ASP A 77 -5.00 -13.89 32.55
CA ASP A 77 -5.56 -12.89 31.65
C ASP A 77 -6.09 -11.68 32.47
N GLY A 78 -5.54 -10.49 32.16
CA GLY A 78 -6.03 -9.23 32.74
C GLY A 78 -7.50 -9.00 32.39
N ARG A 79 -8.15 -8.07 33.09
CA ARG A 79 -9.52 -7.66 32.73
C ARG A 79 -9.48 -6.87 31.42
N TYR A 80 -10.52 -7.05 30.61
CA TYR A 80 -10.70 -6.26 29.39
C TYR A 80 -11.49 -4.99 29.69
N VAL A 81 -11.05 -3.89 29.09
CA VAL A 81 -11.68 -2.58 29.13
C VAL A 81 -12.03 -2.18 27.72
N ARG A 82 -13.30 -1.91 27.47
CA ARG A 82 -13.79 -1.54 26.14
C ARG A 82 -13.71 -0.04 25.92
N ILE A 83 -13.19 0.37 24.76
CA ILE A 83 -13.08 1.78 24.35
C ILE A 83 -13.77 1.92 23.00
N VAL A 84 -14.77 2.79 22.90
CA VAL A 84 -15.54 3.01 21.68
C VAL A 84 -15.46 4.49 21.28
N THR A 85 -14.91 4.74 20.10
CA THR A 85 -14.96 6.04 19.43
C THR A 85 -15.99 6.01 18.31
N ASP A 86 -16.03 7.04 17.48
CA ASP A 86 -16.84 7.08 16.26
C ASP A 86 -16.27 6.20 15.12
N VAL A 87 -14.97 5.85 15.16
CA VAL A 87 -14.28 5.08 14.11
C VAL A 87 -13.67 3.76 14.60
N LEU A 88 -13.45 3.58 15.89
CA LEU A 88 -12.79 2.43 16.51
C LEU A 88 -13.62 1.82 17.66
N ASP A 89 -13.66 0.49 17.72
CA ASP A 89 -14.10 -0.30 18.87
C ASP A 89 -12.93 -1.17 19.34
N LEU A 90 -12.38 -0.87 20.51
CA LEU A 90 -11.12 -1.39 21.01
C LEU A 90 -11.32 -2.14 22.33
N ASP A 91 -10.48 -3.16 22.56
CA ASP A 91 -10.28 -3.72 23.90
C ASP A 91 -8.84 -3.49 24.36
N LEU A 92 -8.73 -3.03 25.59
CA LEU A 92 -7.49 -2.84 26.32
C LEU A 92 -7.46 -3.81 27.50
N THR A 93 -6.29 -4.38 27.83
CA THR A 93 -6.14 -5.25 29.00
C THR A 93 -5.58 -4.47 30.18
N THR A 94 -5.97 -4.82 31.40
CA THR A 94 -5.36 -4.25 32.63
C THR A 94 -3.94 -4.76 32.85
N ARG A 95 -3.58 -5.93 32.32
CA ARG A 95 -2.20 -6.41 32.28
C ARG A 95 -1.48 -5.70 31.14
N GLY A 96 -0.44 -4.97 31.44
CA GLY A 96 0.31 -4.16 30.50
C GLY A 96 -0.40 -2.87 30.08
N GLY A 97 -1.71 -2.79 30.21
CA GLY A 97 -2.49 -1.71 29.60
C GLY A 97 -2.38 -1.74 28.08
N ASP A 98 -2.45 -2.92 27.46
CA ASP A 98 -2.15 -3.16 26.05
C ASP A 98 -3.41 -3.17 25.20
N LEU A 99 -3.32 -2.67 23.95
CA LEU A 99 -4.39 -2.76 22.97
C LEU A 99 -4.36 -4.13 22.29
N VAL A 100 -5.38 -4.94 22.51
CA VAL A 100 -5.42 -6.34 22.06
C VAL A 100 -6.48 -6.63 21.00
N ARG A 101 -7.53 -5.81 20.92
CA ARG A 101 -8.55 -5.91 19.87
C ARG A 101 -8.82 -4.52 19.28
N ALA A 102 -8.98 -4.46 17.97
CA ALA A 102 -9.39 -3.24 17.28
C ALA A 102 -10.27 -3.58 16.09
N ASP A 103 -11.52 -3.17 16.15
CA ASP A 103 -12.50 -3.28 15.06
C ASP A 103 -12.76 -1.90 14.46
N LEU A 104 -12.76 -1.80 13.12
CA LEU A 104 -12.97 -0.56 12.38
C LEU A 104 -14.46 -0.35 12.10
N ILE A 105 -15.13 0.57 12.81
CA ILE A 105 -16.58 0.77 12.76
C ILE A 105 -17.08 1.11 11.34
N GLY A 106 -16.34 1.90 10.59
CA GLY A 106 -16.70 2.31 9.21
C GLY A 106 -16.34 1.29 8.12
N TYR A 107 -15.73 0.14 8.46
CA TYR A 107 -15.19 -0.80 7.48
C TYR A 107 -15.70 -2.23 7.70
N PRO A 108 -16.88 -2.59 7.19
CA PRO A 108 -17.31 -3.98 7.20
C PRO A 108 -16.41 -4.85 6.30
N VAL A 109 -16.25 -6.12 6.66
CA VAL A 109 -15.52 -7.09 5.83
C VAL A 109 -16.20 -7.24 4.48
N ARG A 110 -17.53 -7.29 4.49
CA ARG A 110 -18.37 -7.36 3.28
C ARG A 110 -19.52 -6.35 3.39
N LYS A 111 -19.86 -5.71 2.29
CA LYS A 111 -20.92 -4.70 2.23
C LYS A 111 -22.31 -5.26 2.59
N ASP A 112 -22.55 -6.55 2.26
CA ASP A 112 -23.80 -7.26 2.58
C ASP A 112 -23.89 -7.73 4.03
N ARG A 113 -22.82 -7.59 4.83
CA ARG A 113 -22.74 -7.95 6.25
C ARG A 113 -22.10 -6.80 7.05
N PRO A 114 -22.82 -5.71 7.26
CA PRO A 114 -22.29 -4.52 7.95
C PRO A 114 -21.94 -4.76 9.42
N ASP A 115 -22.46 -5.83 10.02
CA ASP A 115 -22.17 -6.30 11.39
C ASP A 115 -20.80 -6.97 11.52
N GLN A 116 -20.19 -7.43 10.42
CA GLN A 116 -18.88 -8.05 10.41
C GLN A 116 -17.81 -7.00 10.08
N LEU A 117 -17.26 -6.37 11.10
CA LEU A 117 -16.24 -5.34 10.96
C LEU A 117 -14.86 -5.92 10.66
N VAL A 118 -14.02 -5.13 9.98
CA VAL A 118 -12.60 -5.45 9.80
C VAL A 118 -11.93 -5.35 11.15
N ARG A 119 -11.36 -6.47 11.60
CA ARG A 119 -10.56 -6.57 12.82
C ARG A 119 -9.08 -6.44 12.48
N LEU A 120 -8.41 -5.45 13.04
CA LEU A 120 -6.98 -5.25 12.88
C LEU A 120 -6.17 -5.88 14.01
N LEU A 121 -6.58 -5.69 15.26
CA LEU A 121 -5.94 -6.34 16.38
C LEU A 121 -6.79 -7.51 16.85
N ASP A 122 -6.14 -8.66 17.13
CA ASP A 122 -6.80 -9.90 17.54
C ASP A 122 -5.86 -10.67 18.48
N PRO A 123 -6.26 -10.95 19.74
CA PRO A 123 -5.43 -11.71 20.67
C PRO A 123 -5.48 -13.22 20.45
N SER A 124 -6.33 -13.72 19.54
CA SER A 124 -6.47 -15.15 19.31
C SER A 124 -5.18 -15.77 18.76
N PRO A 125 -4.78 -16.97 19.21
CA PRO A 125 -3.53 -17.59 18.77
C PRO A 125 -3.42 -17.75 17.26
N ASN A 126 -4.54 -18.01 16.57
CA ASN A 126 -4.54 -18.23 15.11
C ASN A 126 -4.38 -16.93 14.29
N ASN A 127 -4.79 -15.80 14.86
CA ASN A 127 -4.75 -14.50 14.21
C ASN A 127 -3.95 -13.47 15.01
N LEU A 128 -3.06 -13.93 15.89
CA LEU A 128 -2.34 -13.06 16.82
C LEU A 128 -1.89 -11.75 16.16
N TYR A 129 -2.38 -10.64 16.68
CA TYR A 129 -2.03 -9.30 16.23
C TYR A 129 -2.34 -8.32 17.36
N VAL A 130 -1.33 -7.96 18.16
CA VAL A 130 -1.51 -7.15 19.37
C VAL A 130 -0.41 -6.10 19.50
N PHE A 131 -0.75 -4.98 20.12
CA PHE A 131 0.22 -4.00 20.60
C PHE A 131 0.50 -4.23 22.09
N ARG A 132 1.78 -4.21 22.44
CA ARG A 132 2.30 -4.14 23.79
C ARG A 132 3.06 -2.83 23.97
N THR A 133 2.87 -2.19 25.09
CA THR A 133 3.49 -0.88 25.33
C THR A 133 3.86 -0.74 26.81
N GLY A 134 4.92 -0.01 27.09
CA GLY A 134 5.38 0.17 28.48
C GLY A 134 6.59 1.07 28.60
N LEU A 135 7.10 1.13 29.83
CA LEU A 135 8.41 1.75 30.11
C LEU A 135 9.39 0.66 30.53
N ARG A 136 10.64 0.78 30.06
CA ARG A 136 11.79 0.00 30.48
C ARG A 136 12.66 0.84 31.39
N ALA A 137 13.16 0.24 32.47
CA ALA A 137 14.06 0.89 33.39
C ALA A 137 15.49 0.33 33.30
N ALA A 138 16.49 1.17 33.45
CA ALA A 138 17.88 0.76 33.60
C ALA A 138 18.18 0.29 35.03
N GLY A 139 19.21 -0.52 35.21
CA GLY A 139 19.75 -0.87 36.53
C GLY A 139 18.82 -1.73 37.40
N GLY A 140 17.81 -2.38 36.83
CA GLY A 140 16.88 -3.25 37.59
C GLY A 140 15.89 -2.48 38.47
N ALA A 141 15.66 -1.20 38.24
CA ALA A 141 14.63 -0.43 38.89
C ALA A 141 13.22 -0.93 38.49
N ALA A 142 12.21 -0.62 39.32
CA ALA A 142 10.84 -0.97 39.00
C ALA A 142 10.39 -0.34 37.68
N GLU A 143 9.72 -1.13 36.84
CA GLU A 143 9.31 -0.70 35.50
C GLU A 143 7.84 -1.06 35.22
N PRO A 144 7.00 -0.09 34.81
CA PRO A 144 5.63 -0.33 34.40
C PRO A 144 5.62 -0.82 32.94
N ASN A 145 6.01 -2.07 32.73
CA ASN A 145 6.07 -2.72 31.41
C ASN A 145 4.74 -3.42 31.05
N HIS A 146 4.70 -4.15 29.93
CA HIS A 146 3.50 -4.86 29.46
C HIS A 146 3.13 -6.10 30.29
N GLN A 147 3.92 -6.43 31.31
CA GLN A 147 3.60 -7.50 32.28
C GLN A 147 3.03 -6.93 33.59
N ALA A 148 3.12 -5.63 33.79
CA ALA A 148 2.64 -4.97 35.00
C ALA A 148 1.11 -4.89 35.03
N GLU A 149 0.53 -5.02 36.22
CA GLU A 149 -0.90 -4.81 36.42
C GLU A 149 -1.21 -3.33 36.64
N TRP A 150 -2.11 -2.80 35.80
CA TRP A 150 -2.56 -1.43 35.84
C TRP A 150 -3.97 -1.32 36.43
N ALA A 151 -4.18 -0.34 37.27
CA ALA A 151 -5.51 0.02 37.76
C ALA A 151 -6.20 0.95 36.77
N ILE A 152 -7.50 0.76 36.59
CA ILE A 152 -8.34 1.59 35.72
C ILE A 152 -9.69 1.84 36.40
N ALA A 153 -10.25 3.04 36.21
CA ALA A 153 -11.46 3.46 36.94
C ALA A 153 -12.73 2.81 36.39
N GLU A 154 -12.85 2.68 35.07
CA GLU A 154 -14.06 2.19 34.42
C GLU A 154 -13.75 0.99 33.51
N GLN A 155 -14.78 0.19 33.18
CA GLN A 155 -14.64 -0.96 32.29
C GLN A 155 -15.06 -0.65 30.84
N GLU A 156 -15.72 0.48 30.63
CA GLU A 156 -16.13 0.96 29.30
C GLU A 156 -15.97 2.47 29.25
N TYR A 157 -15.31 2.92 28.18
CA TYR A 157 -15.13 4.32 27.81
C TYR A 157 -15.73 4.57 26.44
N ARG A 158 -16.49 5.63 26.30
CA ARG A 158 -17.14 5.98 25.03
C ARG A 158 -16.96 7.47 24.73
N LEU A 159 -16.52 7.76 23.51
CA LEU A 159 -16.47 9.13 23.01
C LEU A 159 -17.90 9.66 22.83
N ALA A 160 -18.33 10.54 23.72
CA ALA A 160 -19.70 11.07 23.71
C ALA A 160 -19.94 12.01 22.51
N ASP A 161 -21.21 12.15 22.12
CA ASP A 161 -21.59 13.09 21.09
C ASP A 161 -21.21 14.53 21.49
N GLY A 162 -20.55 15.23 20.55
CA GLY A 162 -20.08 16.60 20.79
C GLY A 162 -18.72 16.71 21.50
N GLN A 163 -18.10 15.61 21.90
CA GLN A 163 -16.72 15.59 22.38
C GLN A 163 -15.77 15.29 21.22
N ASP A 164 -14.67 16.01 21.14
CA ASP A 164 -13.65 15.80 20.10
C ASP A 164 -12.54 14.84 20.54
N THR A 165 -12.40 14.64 21.86
CA THR A 165 -11.30 13.86 22.44
C THR A 165 -11.82 13.00 23.61
N LEU A 166 -11.30 11.76 23.69
CA LEU A 166 -11.48 10.84 24.79
C LEU A 166 -10.11 10.47 25.37
N GLU A 167 -9.92 10.65 26.67
CA GLU A 167 -8.73 10.19 27.39
C GLU A 167 -9.08 9.00 28.28
N VAL A 168 -8.24 7.96 28.24
CA VAL A 168 -8.34 6.77 29.08
C VAL A 168 -7.03 6.64 29.85
N ALA A 169 -7.09 6.82 31.16
CA ALA A 169 -5.94 6.79 32.05
C ALA A 169 -5.90 5.50 32.87
N LEU A 170 -4.72 4.89 32.91
CA LEU A 170 -4.40 3.77 33.77
C LEU A 170 -3.32 4.21 34.78
N GLU A 171 -3.34 3.64 35.97
CA GLU A 171 -2.42 3.97 37.06
C GLU A 171 -1.67 2.73 37.53
N TRP A 172 -0.39 2.92 37.80
CA TRP A 172 0.49 1.90 38.35
C TRP A 172 1.36 2.50 39.44
N ALA A 173 1.68 1.69 40.44
CA ALA A 173 2.55 2.08 41.54
C ALA A 173 3.48 0.92 41.93
N SER A 174 4.74 1.24 42.20
CA SER A 174 5.68 0.30 42.79
C SER A 174 5.71 0.44 44.31
N PRO A 175 6.10 -0.61 45.05
CA PRO A 175 6.29 -0.54 46.48
C PRO A 175 7.34 0.48 46.94
N ASP A 176 8.29 0.81 46.05
CA ASP A 176 9.44 1.68 46.35
C ASP A 176 9.14 3.17 46.17
N GLY A 177 7.90 3.54 45.78
CA GLY A 177 7.47 4.93 45.64
C GLY A 177 7.57 5.49 44.21
N LEU A 178 7.72 4.64 43.19
CA LEU A 178 7.54 5.03 41.81
C LEU A 178 6.07 4.88 41.43
N THR A 179 5.47 5.93 40.83
CA THR A 179 4.11 5.86 40.30
C THR A 179 4.10 6.25 38.83
N ALA A 180 3.24 5.61 38.03
CA ALA A 180 3.07 5.92 36.62
C ALA A 180 1.60 6.06 36.24
N ARG A 181 1.30 7.00 35.35
CA ARG A 181 0.04 7.11 34.66
C ARG A 181 0.28 6.87 33.17
N LYS A 182 -0.49 5.97 32.58
CA LYS A 182 -0.51 5.65 31.15
C LYS A 182 -1.81 6.18 30.58
N ILE A 183 -1.72 7.10 29.64
CA ILE A 183 -2.86 7.85 29.11
C ILE A 183 -2.95 7.61 27.62
N TYR A 184 -4.05 6.99 27.18
CA TYR A 184 -4.43 6.89 25.79
C TYR A 184 -5.34 8.05 25.41
N THR A 185 -5.03 8.71 24.30
CA THR A 185 -5.81 9.84 23.77
C THR A 185 -6.35 9.48 22.40
N PHE A 186 -7.67 9.50 22.27
CA PHE A 186 -8.42 9.24 21.04
C PHE A 186 -9.07 10.53 20.57
N ARG A 187 -9.03 10.80 19.27
CA ARG A 187 -9.68 11.96 18.66
C ARG A 187 -10.77 11.52 17.69
N ARG A 188 -11.85 12.31 17.65
CA ARG A 188 -12.97 12.06 16.74
C ARG A 188 -12.50 12.01 15.28
N GLY A 189 -12.97 11.00 14.53
CA GLY A 189 -12.64 10.79 13.11
C GLY A 189 -11.21 10.36 12.85
N SER A 190 -10.37 10.13 13.88
CA SER A 190 -8.96 9.80 13.75
C SER A 190 -8.68 8.34 14.11
N TYR A 191 -7.76 7.73 13.35
CA TYR A 191 -7.17 6.42 13.63
C TYR A 191 -5.82 6.51 14.33
N GLU A 192 -5.35 7.72 14.60
CA GLU A 192 -4.19 8.01 15.43
C GLU A 192 -4.57 7.91 16.90
N ILE A 193 -3.75 7.21 17.68
CA ILE A 193 -3.92 7.01 19.12
C ILE A 193 -2.68 7.57 19.80
N GLY A 194 -2.84 8.66 20.52
CA GLY A 194 -1.78 9.22 21.37
C GLY A 194 -1.55 8.35 22.59
N LEU A 195 -0.29 8.11 22.95
CA LEU A 195 0.11 7.39 24.15
C LEU A 195 1.10 8.25 24.94
N ARG A 196 0.72 8.59 26.17
CA ARG A 196 1.55 9.38 27.08
C ARG A 196 1.73 8.64 28.39
N TYR A 197 2.98 8.60 28.88
CA TYR A 197 3.32 8.18 30.23
C TYR A 197 3.75 9.37 31.04
N GLU A 198 3.24 9.46 32.27
CA GLU A 198 3.68 10.39 33.31
C GLU A 198 4.22 9.52 34.44
N ILE A 199 5.54 9.58 34.69
CA ILE A 199 6.18 8.81 35.75
C ILE A 199 6.65 9.78 36.85
N ARG A 200 6.17 9.56 38.06
CA ARG A 200 6.58 10.32 39.23
C ARG A 200 7.53 9.48 40.09
N ASN A 201 8.70 10.03 40.35
CA ASN A 201 9.75 9.36 41.10
C ASN A 201 9.81 9.90 42.53
N ASP A 202 9.10 9.31 43.46
CA ASP A 202 9.15 9.61 44.88
C ASP A 202 10.19 8.72 45.59
N THR A 203 11.10 8.03 44.87
CA THR A 203 12.19 7.26 45.44
C THR A 203 13.41 8.16 45.77
N ALA A 204 14.41 7.61 46.48
CA ALA A 204 15.62 8.34 46.86
C ALA A 204 16.67 8.49 45.73
N ALA A 205 16.53 7.73 44.63
CA ALA A 205 17.48 7.72 43.53
C ALA A 205 16.83 8.21 42.23
N ALA A 206 17.64 8.69 41.28
CA ALA A 206 17.14 8.99 39.94
C ALA A 206 16.67 7.69 39.26
N TRP A 207 15.53 7.75 38.60
CA TRP A 207 15.03 6.67 37.73
C TRP A 207 15.44 6.96 36.29
N GLN A 208 15.99 5.95 35.63
CA GLN A 208 16.39 6.03 34.20
C GLN A 208 15.58 5.06 33.40
N GLY A 209 14.95 5.51 32.31
CA GLY A 209 14.16 4.61 31.48
C GLY A 209 13.77 5.20 30.15
N ALA A 210 13.15 4.35 29.33
CA ALA A 210 12.65 4.68 28.00
C ALA A 210 11.26 4.08 27.78
N SER A 211 10.43 4.75 26.97
CA SER A 211 9.20 4.16 26.45
C SER A 211 9.51 3.14 25.38
N TYR A 212 8.64 2.15 25.25
CA TYR A 212 8.66 1.23 24.13
C TYR A 212 7.28 0.91 23.62
N LEU A 213 7.22 0.66 22.33
CA LEU A 213 6.09 0.11 21.61
C LEU A 213 6.52 -1.22 20.99
N GLN A 214 5.69 -2.24 21.07
CA GLN A 214 5.97 -3.55 20.48
C GLN A 214 4.69 -4.07 19.80
N LEU A 215 4.84 -4.53 18.56
CA LEU A 215 3.80 -5.19 17.79
C LEU A 215 4.16 -6.66 17.63
N ARG A 216 3.25 -7.55 17.97
CA ARG A 216 3.38 -8.98 17.69
C ARG A 216 2.29 -9.41 16.71
N ARG A 217 2.71 -10.05 15.63
CA ARG A 217 1.76 -10.50 14.62
C ARG A 217 2.15 -11.86 14.05
N ARG A 218 1.13 -12.73 13.91
CA ARG A 218 1.26 -13.96 13.14
C ARG A 218 1.18 -13.63 11.65
N HIS A 219 2.16 -14.11 10.91
CA HIS A 219 2.15 -14.03 9.45
C HIS A 219 1.17 -15.08 8.90
N VAL A 220 0.21 -14.60 8.12
CA VAL A 220 -0.73 -15.48 7.40
C VAL A 220 -0.38 -15.40 5.92
N PRO A 221 0.20 -16.46 5.35
CA PRO A 221 0.50 -16.50 3.92
C PRO A 221 -0.76 -16.32 3.09
N LEU A 222 -0.65 -15.58 2.00
CA LEU A 222 -1.74 -15.42 1.04
C LEU A 222 -1.63 -16.48 -0.05
N ASP A 223 -2.71 -17.24 -0.25
CA ASP A 223 -2.87 -18.05 -1.45
C ASP A 223 -3.10 -17.13 -2.65
N ARG A 224 -2.07 -16.96 -3.48
CA ARG A 224 -2.16 -16.16 -4.70
C ARG A 224 -3.17 -16.78 -5.67
N SER A 225 -4.18 -16.00 -6.05
CA SER A 225 -5.22 -16.42 -6.99
C SER A 225 -5.29 -15.46 -8.18
N MET A 226 -5.25 -15.99 -9.39
CA MET A 226 -5.41 -15.19 -10.62
C MET A 226 -6.78 -14.49 -10.72
N THR A 227 -7.76 -14.92 -9.93
CA THR A 227 -9.12 -14.34 -9.91
C THR A 227 -9.36 -13.41 -8.72
N ASP A 228 -8.39 -13.29 -7.82
CA ASP A 228 -8.41 -12.42 -6.65
C ASP A 228 -7.20 -11.49 -6.68
N VAL A 229 -7.43 -10.28 -7.18
CA VAL A 229 -6.37 -9.27 -7.34
C VAL A 229 -5.82 -8.80 -5.99
N ASP A 230 -6.65 -8.83 -4.94
CA ASP A 230 -6.24 -8.47 -3.57
C ASP A 230 -5.17 -9.42 -3.01
N SER A 231 -5.07 -10.65 -3.56
CA SER A 231 -4.06 -11.63 -3.16
C SER A 231 -2.63 -11.25 -3.56
N TYR A 232 -2.44 -10.22 -4.39
CA TYR A 232 -1.12 -9.72 -4.80
C TYR A 232 -0.62 -8.54 -3.97
N SER A 233 -1.46 -7.96 -3.10
CA SER A 233 -1.04 -6.88 -2.20
C SER A 233 -0.10 -7.40 -1.13
N TYR A 234 0.96 -6.63 -0.84
CA TYR A 234 1.90 -7.00 0.21
C TYR A 234 1.22 -7.00 1.59
N ARG A 235 1.49 -8.03 2.39
CA ARG A 235 1.10 -8.15 3.80
C ARG A 235 2.31 -8.50 4.62
N GLY A 236 2.68 -7.63 5.52
CA GLY A 236 3.87 -7.87 6.34
C GLY A 236 4.40 -6.63 7.02
N PRO A 237 5.55 -6.78 7.67
CA PRO A 237 6.24 -5.70 8.34
C PRO A 237 6.91 -4.75 7.35
N ILE A 238 6.93 -3.46 7.70
CA ILE A 238 7.56 -2.39 6.94
C ILE A 238 8.29 -1.45 7.90
N VAL A 239 9.33 -0.81 7.43
CA VAL A 239 10.10 0.18 8.19
C VAL A 239 10.37 1.42 7.36
N TYR A 240 10.40 2.57 8.02
CA TYR A 240 10.86 3.84 7.48
C TYR A 240 11.96 4.39 8.38
N ASN A 241 13.11 4.66 7.81
CA ASN A 241 14.30 5.08 8.56
C ASN A 241 14.47 6.61 8.68
N GLY A 242 13.46 7.37 8.23
CA GLY A 242 13.51 8.84 8.13
C GLY A 242 13.79 9.34 6.71
N ASP A 243 14.24 8.48 5.80
CA ASP A 243 14.57 8.81 4.41
C ASP A 243 13.93 7.80 3.42
N SER A 244 14.11 6.51 3.66
CA SER A 244 13.65 5.43 2.80
C SER A 244 12.64 4.51 3.49
N TYR A 245 11.73 3.99 2.68
CA TYR A 245 10.71 3.00 3.04
C TYR A 245 11.14 1.63 2.55
N GLU A 246 11.09 0.62 3.42
CA GLU A 246 11.50 -0.75 3.12
C GLU A 246 10.44 -1.75 3.60
N LYS A 247 10.20 -2.77 2.78
CA LYS A 247 9.41 -3.95 3.14
C LYS A 247 10.36 -4.99 3.74
N LEU A 248 9.91 -5.63 4.80
CA LEU A 248 10.72 -6.64 5.49
C LEU A 248 10.09 -8.02 5.24
N ASP A 249 10.83 -8.90 4.60
CA ASP A 249 10.36 -10.27 4.42
C ASP A 249 10.50 -11.09 5.71
N LEU A 250 9.57 -12.03 5.92
CA LEU A 250 9.58 -12.86 7.11
C LEU A 250 10.82 -13.75 7.16
N ASP A 251 11.23 -14.29 6.02
CA ASP A 251 12.40 -15.17 5.91
C ASP A 251 13.68 -14.39 6.26
N ASP A 252 13.80 -13.14 5.81
CA ASP A 252 14.92 -12.28 6.17
C ASP A 252 14.95 -11.99 7.67
N LEU A 253 13.79 -11.72 8.29
CA LEU A 253 13.70 -11.49 9.74
C LEU A 253 13.98 -12.75 10.59
N LEU A 254 13.81 -13.95 10.03
CA LEU A 254 14.18 -15.21 10.66
C LEU A 254 15.70 -15.43 10.64
N GLU A 255 16.37 -15.01 9.55
CA GLU A 255 17.80 -15.17 9.36
C GLU A 255 18.59 -14.05 10.04
N GLU A 256 18.18 -12.79 9.85
CA GLU A 256 18.86 -11.60 10.38
C GLU A 256 17.84 -10.61 10.95
N PRO A 257 17.73 -10.50 12.28
CA PRO A 257 16.84 -9.51 12.92
C PRO A 257 17.21 -8.08 12.56
N LEU A 258 16.21 -7.27 12.19
CA LEU A 258 16.39 -5.85 11.95
C LEU A 258 16.84 -5.13 13.22
N ARG A 259 17.90 -4.32 13.11
CA ARG A 259 18.36 -3.43 14.18
C ARG A 259 18.84 -2.13 13.56
N MET A 260 18.15 -1.04 13.85
CA MET A 260 18.53 0.28 13.35
C MET A 260 18.15 1.37 14.33
N THR A 261 18.82 2.51 14.22
CA THR A 261 18.45 3.74 14.92
C THR A 261 18.03 4.78 13.89
N ALA A 262 16.88 5.40 14.10
CA ALA A 262 16.35 6.38 13.16
C ALA A 262 15.78 7.60 13.90
N THR A 263 15.93 8.77 13.28
CA THR A 263 15.26 10.01 13.71
C THR A 263 14.11 10.29 12.76
N GLY A 264 12.90 10.43 13.30
CA GLY A 264 11.69 10.56 12.48
C GLY A 264 11.29 9.28 11.72
N GLY A 265 11.92 8.14 12.07
CA GLY A 265 11.57 6.83 11.54
C GLY A 265 10.36 6.23 12.27
N TRP A 266 9.75 5.23 11.66
CA TRP A 266 8.66 4.45 12.23
C TRP A 266 8.71 3.01 11.72
N ILE A 267 8.04 2.10 12.42
CA ILE A 267 7.89 0.71 12.00
C ILE A 267 6.42 0.32 12.06
N ALA A 268 5.98 -0.46 11.08
CA ALA A 268 4.57 -0.77 10.93
C ALA A 268 4.34 -2.18 10.38
N SER A 269 3.10 -2.63 10.43
CA SER A 269 2.61 -3.83 9.77
C SER A 269 1.43 -3.47 8.89
N ILE A 270 1.50 -3.85 7.61
CA ILE A 270 0.45 -3.56 6.64
C ILE A 270 -0.31 -4.80 6.20
N GLN A 271 -1.53 -4.59 5.78
CA GLN A 271 -2.37 -5.55 5.07
C GLN A 271 -3.26 -4.80 4.10
N HIS A 272 -3.09 -5.01 2.80
CA HIS A 272 -3.79 -4.34 1.70
C HIS A 272 -4.20 -2.88 2.03
N HIS A 273 -5.46 -2.62 2.41
CA HIS A 273 -6.02 -1.29 2.69
C HIS A 273 -5.79 -0.77 4.12
N PHE A 274 -5.17 -1.55 5.00
CA PHE A 274 -5.08 -1.23 6.43
C PHE A 274 -3.65 -1.35 6.94
N LEU A 275 -3.36 -0.62 8.01
CA LEU A 275 -2.09 -0.74 8.71
C LEU A 275 -2.23 -0.49 10.21
N THR A 276 -1.21 -0.96 10.93
CA THR A 276 -0.89 -0.51 12.28
C THR A 276 0.55 -0.01 12.30
N ALA A 277 0.79 1.14 12.89
CA ALA A 277 2.13 1.73 12.97
C ALA A 277 2.49 2.14 14.38
N MET A 278 3.77 2.08 14.69
CA MET A 278 4.41 2.57 15.90
C MET A 278 5.32 3.73 15.52
N ILE A 279 5.00 4.90 16.06
CA ILE A 279 5.59 6.18 15.68
C ILE A 279 6.19 6.80 16.95
N PRO A 280 7.53 6.81 17.09
CA PRO A 280 8.19 7.51 18.19
C PRO A 280 8.06 9.02 18.05
N PRO A 281 8.30 9.80 19.11
CA PRO A 281 8.25 11.25 19.04
C PRO A 281 9.21 11.78 17.97
N GLY A 282 8.71 12.73 17.16
CA GLY A 282 9.49 13.35 16.10
C GLY A 282 10.67 14.14 16.64
N GLY A 283 11.83 14.08 15.94
CA GLY A 283 13.03 14.83 16.27
C GLY A 283 14.00 14.16 17.23
N GLU A 284 13.63 13.04 17.85
CA GLU A 284 14.51 12.22 18.69
C GLU A 284 14.87 10.91 17.99
N ALA A 285 16.06 10.39 18.27
CA ALA A 285 16.48 9.10 17.74
C ALA A 285 15.83 7.97 18.54
N ALA A 286 15.19 7.04 17.84
CA ALA A 286 14.62 5.84 18.43
C ALA A 286 15.27 4.58 17.84
N SER A 287 15.34 3.52 18.64
CA SER A 287 15.79 2.20 18.19
C SER A 287 14.62 1.44 17.60
N LEU A 288 14.73 1.05 16.34
CA LEU A 288 13.76 0.23 15.62
C LEU A 288 14.33 -1.18 15.49
N THR A 289 13.57 -2.18 15.94
CA THR A 289 13.99 -3.59 15.87
C THR A 289 12.87 -4.45 15.33
N GLY A 290 13.24 -5.51 14.62
CA GLY A 290 12.31 -6.50 14.09
C GLY A 290 12.95 -7.87 14.09
N GLY A 291 12.18 -8.90 14.40
CA GLY A 291 12.61 -10.29 14.34
C GLY A 291 11.41 -11.21 14.20
N ALA A 292 11.68 -12.45 13.80
CA ALA A 292 10.64 -13.45 13.64
C ALA A 292 11.02 -14.76 14.34
N ARG A 293 10.02 -15.51 14.78
CA ARG A 293 10.15 -16.86 15.32
C ARG A 293 8.98 -17.71 14.80
N GLY A 294 9.29 -18.69 13.98
CA GLY A 294 8.28 -19.44 13.26
C GLY A 294 7.47 -18.51 12.36
N ASP A 295 6.15 -18.50 12.54
CA ASP A 295 5.23 -17.66 11.78
C ASP A 295 4.83 -16.35 12.49
N VAL A 296 5.45 -16.03 13.64
CA VAL A 296 5.18 -14.81 14.40
C VAL A 296 6.38 -13.87 14.30
N TYR A 297 6.14 -12.65 13.84
CA TYR A 297 7.12 -11.58 13.90
C TYR A 297 6.79 -10.58 15.00
N THR A 298 7.85 -10.00 15.55
CA THR A 298 7.79 -8.98 16.58
C THR A 298 8.56 -7.75 16.10
N LEU A 299 7.90 -6.60 16.10
CA LEU A 299 8.48 -5.31 15.78
C LEU A 299 8.50 -4.47 17.03
N SER A 300 9.57 -3.73 17.29
CA SER A 300 9.64 -2.88 18.47
C SER A 300 10.26 -1.53 18.15
N VAL A 301 9.77 -0.51 18.83
CA VAL A 301 10.32 0.85 18.87
C VAL A 301 10.69 1.14 20.31
N VAL A 302 11.92 1.58 20.56
CA VAL A 302 12.36 2.02 21.89
C VAL A 302 12.85 3.45 21.78
N GLY A 303 12.23 4.34 22.56
CA GLY A 303 12.58 5.74 22.63
C GLY A 303 13.94 5.98 23.32
N PRO A 304 14.41 7.23 23.37
CA PRO A 304 15.61 7.59 24.09
C PRO A 304 15.45 7.40 25.60
N VAL A 305 16.54 6.99 26.25
CA VAL A 305 16.60 6.89 27.71
C VAL A 305 16.57 8.30 28.30
N ARG A 306 15.70 8.51 29.27
CA ARG A 306 15.56 9.77 30.01
C ARG A 306 15.76 9.56 31.49
N ASP A 307 16.35 10.56 32.15
CA ASP A 307 16.54 10.61 33.60
C ASP A 307 15.36 11.32 34.27
N VAL A 308 14.77 10.69 35.27
CA VAL A 308 13.77 11.30 36.14
C VAL A 308 14.36 11.41 37.56
N PRO A 309 14.83 12.59 37.99
CA PRO A 309 15.42 12.81 39.31
C PRO A 309 14.44 12.44 40.43
N ALA A 310 14.99 12.17 41.62
CA ALA A 310 14.21 11.99 42.84
C ALA A 310 13.29 13.21 43.09
N GLY A 311 12.01 12.96 43.35
CA GLY A 311 10.96 13.97 43.57
C GLY A 311 10.42 14.62 42.27
N ALA A 312 10.93 14.25 41.07
CA ALA A 312 10.52 14.82 39.80
C ALA A 312 9.48 13.95 39.08
N THR A 313 8.85 14.53 38.06
CA THR A 313 7.97 13.83 37.12
C THR A 313 8.60 13.86 35.73
N GLY A 314 8.67 12.70 35.08
CA GLY A 314 9.08 12.55 33.68
C GLY A 314 7.89 12.22 32.79
N THR A 315 7.95 12.67 31.53
CA THR A 315 6.90 12.40 30.53
C THR A 315 7.53 11.74 29.31
N PHE A 316 6.85 10.69 28.80
CA PHE A 316 7.17 10.01 27.56
C PHE A 316 5.94 10.04 26.66
N GLU A 317 6.13 10.30 25.41
CA GLU A 317 5.04 10.38 24.42
C GLU A 317 5.38 9.52 23.21
N ASP A 318 4.38 8.78 22.75
CA ASP A 318 4.47 7.94 21.57
C ASP A 318 3.14 8.02 20.82
N THR A 319 3.11 7.59 19.58
CA THR A 319 1.90 7.54 18.77
C THR A 319 1.72 6.15 18.16
N LEU A 320 0.50 5.63 18.22
CA LEU A 320 0.08 4.45 17.49
C LEU A 320 -0.88 4.88 16.38
N PHE A 321 -0.84 4.20 15.27
CA PHE A 321 -1.86 4.31 14.22
C PHE A 321 -2.50 2.94 14.01
N VAL A 322 -3.83 2.86 14.05
CA VAL A 322 -4.59 1.62 13.87
C VAL A 322 -5.76 1.91 12.94
N GLY A 323 -5.60 1.66 11.65
CA GLY A 323 -6.67 2.06 10.75
C GLY A 323 -6.45 1.82 9.27
N PRO A 324 -7.35 2.39 8.46
CA PRO A 324 -7.25 2.37 7.00
C PRO A 324 -6.13 3.28 6.50
N LYS A 325 -5.57 2.94 5.34
CA LYS A 325 -4.51 3.72 4.67
C LYS A 325 -5.07 4.98 3.98
N ILE A 326 -5.80 5.83 4.73
CA ILE A 326 -6.29 7.12 4.23
C ILE A 326 -5.11 8.06 4.14
N GLN A 327 -4.72 8.45 2.92
CA GLN A 327 -3.47 9.18 2.68
C GLN A 327 -3.36 10.50 3.44
N GLU A 328 -4.45 11.24 3.62
CA GLU A 328 -4.46 12.49 4.39
C GLU A 328 -4.13 12.25 5.87
N GLN A 329 -4.75 11.24 6.48
CA GLN A 329 -4.49 10.89 7.88
C GLN A 329 -3.09 10.32 8.09
N LEU A 330 -2.59 9.52 7.13
CA LEU A 330 -1.23 8.99 7.19
C LEU A 330 -0.18 10.10 7.16
N ARG A 331 -0.33 11.10 6.28
CA ARG A 331 0.56 12.27 6.22
C ARG A 331 0.51 13.12 7.48
N ALA A 332 -0.65 13.19 8.13
CA ALA A 332 -0.81 13.92 9.39
C ALA A 332 -0.16 13.17 10.56
N ALA A 333 -0.22 11.84 10.58
CA ALA A 333 0.29 11.02 11.67
C ALA A 333 1.84 10.96 11.71
N ALA A 334 2.50 10.76 10.56
CA ALA A 334 3.96 10.77 10.50
C ALA A 334 4.48 11.06 9.07
N PRO A 335 5.66 11.72 8.94
CA PRO A 335 6.32 11.88 7.66
C PRO A 335 6.61 10.53 6.99
N GLY A 336 6.27 10.40 5.72
CA GLY A 336 6.51 9.19 4.93
C GLY A 336 5.56 8.01 5.22
N LEU A 337 4.61 8.14 6.18
CA LEU A 337 3.67 7.04 6.47
C LEU A 337 2.72 6.79 5.30
N GLU A 338 2.44 7.80 4.47
CA GLU A 338 1.68 7.67 3.23
C GLU A 338 2.36 6.78 2.17
N LEU A 339 3.67 6.53 2.29
CA LEU A 339 4.39 5.58 1.43
C LEU A 339 3.95 4.13 1.65
N SER A 340 3.27 3.85 2.76
CA SER A 340 2.62 2.55 3.02
C SER A 340 1.50 2.25 2.01
N VAL A 341 0.95 3.27 1.32
CA VAL A 341 0.13 3.09 0.12
C VAL A 341 1.07 2.88 -1.07
N ASP A 342 1.38 1.62 -1.32
CA ASP A 342 2.46 1.24 -2.23
C ASP A 342 2.00 1.20 -3.69
N TYR A 343 2.35 2.23 -4.44
CA TYR A 343 2.12 2.30 -5.89
C TYR A 343 3.30 1.74 -6.72
N GLY A 344 4.27 1.10 -6.08
CA GLY A 344 5.46 0.54 -6.70
C GLY A 344 6.31 1.60 -7.41
N PHE A 345 6.99 1.20 -8.48
CA PHE A 345 7.87 2.10 -9.27
C PHE A 345 7.14 3.26 -9.97
N LEU A 346 5.80 3.20 -10.07
CA LEU A 346 4.98 4.24 -10.69
C LEU A 346 4.48 5.31 -9.70
N THR A 347 4.96 5.31 -8.48
CA THR A 347 4.56 6.27 -7.42
C THR A 347 4.61 7.72 -7.89
N ILE A 348 5.63 8.10 -8.68
CA ILE A 348 5.78 9.46 -9.26
C ILE A 348 4.58 9.86 -10.13
N ILE A 349 3.94 8.90 -10.82
CA ILE A 349 2.76 9.13 -11.66
C ILE A 349 1.48 8.92 -10.85
N SER A 350 1.46 7.91 -9.98
CA SER A 350 0.27 7.49 -9.22
C SER A 350 -0.16 8.53 -8.18
N GLN A 351 0.78 9.11 -7.43
CA GLN A 351 0.47 10.14 -6.43
C GLN A 351 -0.22 11.39 -7.02
N PRO A 352 0.29 12.02 -8.10
CA PRO A 352 -0.43 13.11 -8.76
C PRO A 352 -1.79 12.70 -9.31
N LEU A 353 -1.91 11.48 -9.86
CA LEU A 353 -3.19 10.97 -10.36
C LEU A 353 -4.21 10.80 -9.23
N PHE A 354 -3.79 10.23 -8.09
CA PHE A 354 -4.64 10.12 -6.92
C PHE A 354 -5.06 11.49 -6.39
N TRP A 355 -4.12 12.43 -6.29
CA TRP A 355 -4.43 13.78 -5.85
C TRP A 355 -5.49 14.47 -6.73
N VAL A 356 -5.38 14.35 -8.06
CA VAL A 356 -6.40 14.87 -8.98
C VAL A 356 -7.72 14.13 -8.79
N LEU A 357 -7.68 12.81 -8.65
CA LEU A 357 -8.86 11.96 -8.46
C LEU A 357 -9.62 12.34 -7.18
N ASP A 358 -8.89 12.56 -6.08
CA ASP A 358 -9.43 13.00 -4.79
C ASP A 358 -10.11 14.38 -4.89
N LYS A 359 -9.47 15.35 -5.55
CA LYS A 359 -10.08 16.67 -5.80
C LYS A 359 -11.36 16.58 -6.65
N LEU A 360 -11.36 15.70 -7.67
CA LEU A 360 -12.54 15.45 -8.49
C LEU A 360 -13.64 14.74 -7.68
N HIS A 361 -13.28 13.87 -6.75
CA HIS A 361 -14.22 13.27 -5.82
C HIS A 361 -14.84 14.31 -4.90
N GLY A 362 -14.05 15.21 -4.34
CA GLY A 362 -14.55 16.34 -3.55
C GLY A 362 -15.57 17.24 -4.27
N LEU A 363 -15.48 17.33 -5.62
CA LEU A 363 -16.44 18.06 -6.44
C LEU A 363 -17.71 17.28 -6.76
N THR A 364 -17.59 15.95 -6.97
CA THR A 364 -18.69 15.10 -7.45
C THR A 364 -19.40 14.32 -6.35
N GLY A 365 -18.75 14.14 -5.21
CA GLY A 365 -19.22 13.27 -4.12
C GLY A 365 -19.30 11.79 -4.50
N ASN A 366 -18.70 11.38 -5.66
CA ASN A 366 -18.78 10.01 -6.15
C ASN A 366 -17.53 9.61 -6.92
N TRP A 367 -16.86 8.54 -6.48
CA TRP A 367 -15.62 8.07 -7.07
C TRP A 367 -15.74 7.63 -8.53
N GLY A 368 -16.87 7.05 -8.94
CA GLY A 368 -17.09 6.65 -10.33
C GLY A 368 -17.15 7.85 -11.27
N TRP A 369 -17.82 8.93 -10.88
CA TRP A 369 -17.81 10.19 -11.64
C TRP A 369 -16.42 10.84 -11.64
N ALA A 370 -15.70 10.77 -10.53
CA ALA A 370 -14.31 11.24 -10.47
C ALA A 370 -13.39 10.50 -11.45
N ILE A 371 -13.53 9.16 -11.56
CA ILE A 371 -12.80 8.34 -12.56
C ILE A 371 -13.14 8.78 -13.99
N ILE A 372 -14.41 9.03 -14.29
CA ILE A 372 -14.85 9.49 -15.62
C ILE A 372 -14.22 10.85 -15.94
N LEU A 373 -14.30 11.80 -15.01
CA LEU A 373 -13.73 13.14 -15.20
C LEU A 373 -12.20 13.10 -15.32
N LEU A 374 -11.52 12.29 -14.51
CA LEU A 374 -10.09 12.08 -14.64
C LEU A 374 -9.73 11.51 -16.02
N THR A 375 -10.51 10.55 -16.52
CA THR A 375 -10.31 9.99 -17.87
C THR A 375 -10.44 11.05 -18.94
N VAL A 376 -11.45 11.92 -18.85
CA VAL A 376 -11.62 13.08 -19.76
C VAL A 376 -10.41 14.02 -19.67
N LEU A 377 -9.94 14.33 -18.46
CA LEU A 377 -8.79 15.21 -18.25
C LEU A 377 -7.51 14.63 -18.89
N ILE A 378 -7.24 13.35 -18.65
CA ILE A 378 -6.10 12.64 -19.27
C ILE A 378 -6.21 12.70 -20.80
N LYS A 379 -7.40 12.47 -21.36
CA LYS A 379 -7.64 12.59 -22.81
C LYS A 379 -7.41 13.99 -23.34
N LEU A 380 -7.76 15.02 -22.58
CA LEU A 380 -7.50 16.42 -22.97
C LEU A 380 -6.01 16.75 -22.97
N VAL A 381 -5.27 16.29 -21.96
CA VAL A 381 -3.81 16.48 -21.89
C VAL A 381 -3.12 15.83 -23.09
N PHE A 382 -3.50 14.60 -23.43
CA PHE A 382 -2.91 13.86 -24.56
C PHE A 382 -3.66 14.08 -25.90
N TYR A 383 -4.56 15.07 -25.98
CA TYR A 383 -5.39 15.28 -27.16
C TYR A 383 -4.57 15.49 -28.45
N LYS A 384 -3.56 16.38 -28.41
CA LYS A 384 -2.70 16.67 -29.56
C LYS A 384 -1.92 15.44 -30.06
N LEU A 385 -1.41 14.64 -29.13
CA LEU A 385 -0.71 13.40 -29.45
C LEU A 385 -1.66 12.41 -30.15
N SER A 386 -2.83 12.21 -29.59
CA SER A 386 -3.86 11.32 -30.13
C SER A 386 -4.40 11.82 -31.48
N GLU A 387 -4.54 13.14 -31.66
CA GLU A 387 -4.97 13.74 -32.93
C GLU A 387 -3.96 13.49 -34.05
N THR A 388 -2.66 13.69 -33.77
CA THR A 388 -1.60 13.47 -34.73
C THR A 388 -1.50 12.01 -35.15
N SER A 389 -1.58 11.10 -34.18
CA SER A 389 -1.64 9.66 -34.42
C SER A 389 -2.87 9.25 -35.22
N GLY A 390 -4.05 9.73 -34.83
CA GLY A 390 -5.30 9.43 -35.50
C GLY A 390 -5.31 9.91 -36.96
N LYS A 391 -4.75 11.08 -37.25
CA LYS A 391 -4.57 11.56 -38.63
C LYS A 391 -3.66 10.65 -39.45
N SER A 392 -2.57 10.14 -38.86
CA SER A 392 -1.69 9.17 -39.51
C SER A 392 -2.40 7.84 -39.79
N MET A 393 -3.17 7.35 -38.84
CA MET A 393 -3.97 6.13 -38.96
C MET A 393 -5.07 6.27 -40.05
N ALA A 394 -5.78 7.41 -40.07
CA ALA A 394 -6.78 7.68 -41.10
C ALA A 394 -6.18 7.71 -42.51
N LYS A 395 -5.01 8.36 -42.69
CA LYS A 395 -4.26 8.32 -43.96
C LYS A 395 -3.85 6.90 -44.33
N MET A 396 -3.38 6.10 -43.39
CA MET A 396 -3.01 4.70 -43.60
C MET A 396 -4.21 3.85 -44.06
N ARG A 397 -5.39 4.12 -43.51
CA ARG A 397 -6.65 3.47 -43.91
C ARG A 397 -6.96 3.76 -45.41
N ASN A 398 -6.76 5.00 -45.86
CA ASN A 398 -6.97 5.38 -47.27
C ASN A 398 -5.96 4.71 -48.22
N LEU A 399 -4.79 4.28 -47.72
CA LEU A 399 -3.79 3.55 -48.52
C LEU A 399 -4.07 2.03 -48.59
N GLN A 400 -5.01 1.49 -47.86
CA GLN A 400 -5.33 0.05 -47.81
C GLN A 400 -5.56 -0.57 -49.23
N PRO A 401 -6.31 0.06 -50.16
CA PRO A 401 -6.48 -0.52 -51.50
C PRO A 401 -5.14 -0.67 -52.24
N ARG A 402 -4.23 0.31 -52.12
CA ARG A 402 -2.89 0.24 -52.74
C ARG A 402 -2.00 -0.81 -52.08
N ILE A 403 -2.12 -0.98 -50.78
CA ILE A 403 -1.41 -2.03 -50.04
C ILE A 403 -1.85 -3.42 -50.52
N LYS A 404 -3.16 -3.63 -50.71
CA LYS A 404 -3.67 -4.89 -51.29
C LYS A 404 -3.13 -5.17 -52.67
N GLN A 405 -3.11 -4.17 -53.56
CA GLN A 405 -2.52 -4.31 -54.88
C GLN A 405 -1.02 -4.68 -54.82
N LEU A 406 -0.27 -4.13 -53.87
CA LEU A 406 1.14 -4.51 -53.67
C LEU A 406 1.25 -5.96 -53.17
N GLN A 407 0.38 -6.39 -52.25
CA GLN A 407 0.34 -7.77 -51.76
C GLN A 407 0.06 -8.77 -52.91
N GLU A 408 -0.92 -8.48 -53.74
CA GLU A 408 -1.25 -9.30 -54.91
C GLU A 408 -0.11 -9.34 -55.93
N ARG A 409 0.61 -8.21 -56.10
CA ARG A 409 1.72 -8.10 -57.05
C ARG A 409 2.98 -8.85 -56.64
N PHE A 410 3.32 -8.81 -55.35
CA PHE A 410 4.54 -9.42 -54.83
C PHE A 410 4.33 -10.87 -54.34
N GLY A 411 3.08 -11.32 -54.13
CA GLY A 411 2.73 -12.69 -53.69
C GLY A 411 3.57 -13.15 -52.50
N ASP A 412 4.40 -14.18 -52.72
CA ASP A 412 5.23 -14.77 -51.67
C ASP A 412 6.55 -14.04 -51.41
N ASP A 413 6.91 -13.04 -52.24
CA ASP A 413 8.12 -12.22 -52.04
C ASP A 413 7.92 -11.22 -50.90
N ARG A 414 8.13 -11.70 -49.68
CA ARG A 414 7.98 -10.90 -48.45
C ARG A 414 8.97 -9.75 -48.38
N GLN A 415 10.18 -9.91 -48.94
CA GLN A 415 11.21 -8.88 -48.88
C GLN A 415 10.90 -7.74 -49.87
N GLY A 416 10.51 -8.06 -51.09
CA GLY A 416 10.07 -7.09 -52.09
C GLY A 416 8.82 -6.33 -51.64
N LEU A 417 7.83 -7.02 -51.05
CA LEU A 417 6.63 -6.42 -50.48
C LEU A 417 6.96 -5.42 -49.34
N SER A 418 7.85 -5.80 -48.42
CA SER A 418 8.27 -4.93 -47.32
C SER A 418 8.94 -3.65 -47.83
N GLN A 419 9.82 -3.76 -48.82
CA GLN A 419 10.48 -2.61 -49.44
C GLN A 419 9.48 -1.70 -50.17
N ALA A 420 8.58 -2.28 -50.95
CA ALA A 420 7.55 -1.54 -51.71
C ALA A 420 6.60 -0.81 -50.75
N MET A 421 6.17 -1.45 -49.63
CA MET A 421 5.37 -0.82 -48.60
C MET A 421 6.10 0.33 -47.92
N MET A 422 7.38 0.18 -47.59
CA MET A 422 8.18 1.25 -47.00
C MET A 422 8.32 2.45 -47.95
N GLN A 423 8.51 2.21 -49.25
CA GLN A 423 8.53 3.25 -50.28
C GLN A 423 7.17 3.95 -50.39
N LEU A 424 6.05 3.20 -50.38
CA LEU A 424 4.70 3.76 -50.38
C LEU A 424 4.48 4.70 -49.20
N TYR A 425 4.83 4.25 -47.97
CA TYR A 425 4.69 5.06 -46.75
C TYR A 425 5.55 6.34 -46.80
N LYS A 426 6.79 6.25 -47.30
CA LYS A 426 7.67 7.42 -47.50
C LYS A 426 7.08 8.41 -48.49
N ARG A 427 6.58 7.93 -49.62
CA ARG A 427 6.00 8.74 -50.69
C ARG A 427 4.72 9.47 -50.23
N GLU A 428 3.86 8.79 -49.50
CA GLU A 428 2.61 9.36 -49.00
C GLU A 428 2.79 10.10 -47.64
N LYS A 429 4.05 10.22 -47.16
CA LYS A 429 4.41 10.90 -45.89
C LYS A 429 3.60 10.37 -44.69
N VAL A 430 3.39 9.05 -44.61
CA VAL A 430 2.70 8.38 -43.54
C VAL A 430 3.70 7.60 -42.68
N ASN A 431 3.68 7.81 -41.38
CA ASN A 431 4.51 7.05 -40.44
C ASN A 431 3.67 5.96 -39.76
N PRO A 432 3.90 4.67 -40.05
CA PRO A 432 3.15 3.58 -39.43
C PRO A 432 3.39 3.49 -37.91
N ALA A 433 4.56 3.89 -37.39
CA ALA A 433 4.86 3.89 -35.98
C ALA A 433 4.14 5.00 -35.19
N ALA A 434 3.67 6.06 -35.88
CA ALA A 434 2.91 7.13 -35.21
C ALA A 434 1.57 6.64 -34.67
N GLY A 435 1.01 5.55 -35.23
CA GLY A 435 -0.25 4.97 -34.79
C GLY A 435 -0.21 4.33 -33.40
N CYS A 436 0.93 3.77 -33.02
CA CYS A 436 1.09 3.11 -31.69
C CYS A 436 1.61 4.06 -30.60
N LEU A 437 2.12 5.25 -30.95
CA LEU A 437 2.71 6.18 -30.00
C LEU A 437 1.79 6.57 -28.83
N PRO A 438 0.48 6.87 -29.03
CA PRO A 438 -0.41 7.15 -27.91
C PRO A 438 -0.55 5.99 -26.93
N ILE A 439 -0.55 4.76 -27.41
CA ILE A 439 -0.64 3.57 -26.56
C ILE A 439 0.60 3.49 -25.67
N LEU A 440 1.81 3.65 -26.25
CA LEU A 440 3.06 3.60 -25.48
C LEU A 440 3.15 4.68 -24.40
N VAL A 441 2.69 5.90 -24.69
CA VAL A 441 2.68 7.00 -23.72
C VAL A 441 1.59 6.82 -22.66
N GLN A 442 0.46 6.22 -23.02
CA GLN A 442 -0.68 6.03 -22.15
C GLN A 442 -0.54 4.80 -21.22
N MET A 443 0.31 3.82 -21.59
CA MET A 443 0.52 2.59 -20.79
C MET A 443 1.02 2.87 -19.36
N PRO A 444 2.05 3.72 -19.13
CA PRO A 444 2.47 4.04 -17.77
C PRO A 444 1.36 4.71 -16.94
N VAL A 445 0.57 5.59 -17.57
CA VAL A 445 -0.56 6.26 -16.91
C VAL A 445 -1.66 5.25 -16.55
N PHE A 446 -1.92 4.30 -17.44
CA PHE A 446 -2.88 3.23 -17.17
C PHE A 446 -2.43 2.34 -16.01
N LEU A 447 -1.17 1.89 -16.01
CA LEU A 447 -0.63 1.07 -14.94
C LEU A 447 -0.61 1.84 -13.60
N ALA A 448 -0.26 3.11 -13.62
CA ALA A 448 -0.30 3.97 -12.44
C ALA A 448 -1.73 4.09 -11.88
N LEU A 449 -2.71 4.32 -12.75
CA LEU A 449 -4.12 4.38 -12.34
C LEU A 449 -4.64 3.02 -11.84
N TYR A 450 -4.18 1.92 -12.43
CA TYR A 450 -4.49 0.57 -11.93
C TYR A 450 -4.06 0.42 -10.47
N TRP A 451 -2.81 0.77 -10.13
CA TRP A 451 -2.32 0.73 -8.76
C TRP A 451 -3.08 1.69 -7.84
N VAL A 452 -3.39 2.90 -8.31
CA VAL A 452 -4.23 3.85 -7.55
C VAL A 452 -5.57 3.25 -7.19
N LEU A 453 -6.27 2.64 -8.15
CA LEU A 453 -7.60 2.08 -7.92
C LEU A 453 -7.57 0.80 -7.08
N LEU A 454 -6.46 0.06 -7.09
CA LEU A 454 -6.30 -1.16 -6.31
C LEU A 454 -5.92 -0.87 -4.86
N GLU A 455 -4.93 0.00 -4.63
CA GLU A 455 -4.33 0.22 -3.31
C GLU A 455 -5.07 1.29 -2.47
N SER A 456 -5.91 2.13 -3.08
CA SER A 456 -6.60 3.19 -2.35
C SER A 456 -7.80 2.65 -1.58
N VAL A 457 -7.74 2.76 -0.26
CA VAL A 457 -8.84 2.34 0.63
C VAL A 457 -10.13 3.11 0.37
N GLU A 458 -10.02 4.32 -0.15
CA GLU A 458 -11.15 5.20 -0.51
C GLU A 458 -12.03 4.61 -1.62
N MET A 459 -11.49 3.69 -2.44
CA MET A 459 -12.24 2.95 -3.46
C MET A 459 -12.97 1.74 -2.89
N ARG A 460 -12.55 1.27 -1.71
CA ARG A 460 -13.12 0.08 -1.08
C ARG A 460 -14.59 0.29 -0.75
N GLN A 461 -15.44 -0.57 -1.31
CA GLN A 461 -16.90 -0.52 -1.16
C GLN A 461 -17.55 0.82 -1.59
N ALA A 462 -16.83 1.64 -2.39
CA ALA A 462 -17.34 2.88 -2.92
C ALA A 462 -18.37 2.61 -4.03
N PRO A 463 -19.63 3.10 -3.92
CA PRO A 463 -20.63 2.92 -4.94
C PRO A 463 -20.41 3.88 -6.11
N PHE A 464 -20.81 3.45 -7.31
CA PHE A 464 -20.88 4.35 -8.47
C PHE A 464 -22.33 4.66 -8.86
N ALA A 465 -22.94 3.78 -9.60
CA ALA A 465 -24.29 3.94 -10.11
C ALA A 465 -24.89 2.58 -10.51
N LEU A 466 -26.22 2.50 -10.54
CA LEU A 466 -27.01 1.33 -10.93
C LEU A 466 -26.63 0.10 -10.06
N TRP A 467 -26.05 -0.92 -10.67
CA TRP A 467 -25.67 -2.18 -10.01
C TRP A 467 -24.24 -2.15 -9.45
N ILE A 468 -23.42 -1.14 -9.77
CA ILE A 468 -22.04 -1.05 -9.30
C ILE A 468 -22.04 -0.41 -7.91
N ASN A 469 -22.02 -1.27 -6.89
CA ASN A 469 -22.03 -0.88 -5.49
C ASN A 469 -20.64 -0.83 -4.86
N ASP A 470 -19.62 -1.33 -5.58
CA ASP A 470 -18.24 -1.40 -5.12
C ASP A 470 -17.30 -1.28 -6.32
N LEU A 471 -16.54 -0.18 -6.37
CA LEU A 471 -15.58 0.09 -7.44
C LEU A 471 -14.28 -0.71 -7.29
N SER A 472 -13.96 -1.17 -6.08
CA SER A 472 -12.76 -1.97 -5.81
C SER A 472 -12.96 -3.45 -6.12
N SER A 473 -14.20 -3.93 -6.22
CA SER A 473 -14.50 -5.31 -6.53
C SER A 473 -14.95 -5.50 -7.98
N LYS A 474 -14.95 -6.75 -8.45
CA LYS A 474 -15.42 -7.10 -9.81
C LYS A 474 -16.89 -6.78 -9.99
N ASP A 475 -17.29 -6.44 -11.21
CA ASP A 475 -18.71 -6.25 -11.56
C ASP A 475 -19.50 -7.56 -11.37
N PRO A 476 -20.49 -7.61 -10.47
CA PRO A 476 -21.21 -8.83 -10.12
C PRO A 476 -22.01 -9.43 -11.31
N TYR A 477 -22.40 -8.60 -12.28
CA TYR A 477 -23.16 -9.02 -13.46
C TYR A 477 -22.33 -9.08 -14.74
N PHE A 478 -21.04 -8.72 -14.70
CA PHE A 478 -20.15 -8.68 -15.86
C PHE A 478 -20.62 -7.77 -17.01
N ILE A 479 -21.56 -6.86 -16.74
CA ILE A 479 -22.11 -5.95 -17.75
C ILE A 479 -21.06 -4.96 -18.22
N LEU A 480 -20.31 -4.38 -17.29
CA LEU A 480 -19.29 -3.37 -17.60
C LEU A 480 -18.12 -3.95 -18.42
N PRO A 481 -17.57 -5.14 -18.12
CA PRO A 481 -16.62 -5.82 -19.01
C PRO A 481 -17.15 -6.09 -20.41
N LEU A 482 -18.43 -6.51 -20.54
CA LEU A 482 -19.06 -6.72 -21.85
C LEU A 482 -19.16 -5.41 -22.63
N LEU A 483 -19.60 -4.31 -22.01
CA LEU A 483 -19.66 -2.99 -22.65
C LEU A 483 -18.26 -2.51 -23.06
N MET A 484 -17.26 -2.74 -22.23
CA MET A 484 -15.86 -2.48 -22.56
C MET A 484 -15.42 -3.29 -23.79
N GLY A 485 -15.70 -4.58 -23.84
CA GLY A 485 -15.38 -5.45 -24.98
C GLY A 485 -16.03 -5.01 -26.28
N VAL A 486 -17.32 -4.62 -26.23
CA VAL A 486 -18.05 -4.06 -27.38
C VAL A 486 -17.38 -2.77 -27.88
N THR A 487 -17.02 -1.86 -26.97
CA THR A 487 -16.35 -0.62 -27.36
C THR A 487 -14.95 -0.87 -27.91
N MET A 488 -14.20 -1.83 -27.36
CA MET A 488 -12.90 -2.27 -27.92
C MET A 488 -13.07 -2.83 -29.34
N PHE A 489 -14.08 -3.64 -29.57
CA PHE A 489 -14.36 -4.21 -30.90
C PHE A 489 -14.73 -3.12 -31.91
N ILE A 490 -15.56 -2.14 -31.52
CA ILE A 490 -15.89 -0.97 -32.36
C ILE A 490 -14.63 -0.18 -32.67
N GLN A 491 -13.82 0.11 -31.66
CA GLN A 491 -12.55 0.84 -31.84
C GLN A 491 -11.59 0.10 -32.77
N GLN A 492 -11.50 -1.24 -32.66
CA GLN A 492 -10.69 -2.07 -33.54
C GLN A 492 -11.13 -1.99 -35.01
N LYS A 493 -12.44 -1.92 -35.27
CA LYS A 493 -12.96 -1.74 -36.63
C LYS A 493 -12.70 -0.36 -37.22
N LEU A 494 -12.50 0.66 -36.39
CA LEU A 494 -12.13 2.01 -36.85
C LEU A 494 -10.64 2.10 -37.24
N ASN A 495 -9.81 1.20 -36.77
CA ASN A 495 -8.39 1.15 -37.10
C ASN A 495 -8.17 0.45 -38.46
N PRO A 496 -7.10 0.78 -39.21
CA PRO A 496 -6.73 0.08 -40.43
C PRO A 496 -6.38 -1.38 -40.12
N ALA A 497 -6.86 -2.30 -40.97
CA ALA A 497 -6.52 -3.71 -40.82
C ALA A 497 -5.01 -3.93 -41.05
N PRO A 498 -4.34 -4.78 -40.25
CA PRO A 498 -2.96 -5.15 -40.49
C PRO A 498 -2.83 -5.83 -41.85
N PRO A 499 -1.68 -5.67 -42.53
CA PRO A 499 -1.41 -6.33 -43.82
C PRO A 499 -1.36 -7.85 -43.72
N ASP A 500 -0.89 -8.38 -42.57
CA ASP A 500 -0.80 -9.83 -42.34
C ASP A 500 -2.15 -10.40 -41.87
N PRO A 501 -2.69 -11.44 -42.59
CA PRO A 501 -3.97 -12.05 -42.22
C PRO A 501 -3.97 -12.71 -40.84
N ILE A 502 -2.83 -13.24 -40.37
CA ILE A 502 -2.70 -13.86 -39.05
C ILE A 502 -2.79 -12.77 -37.98
N GLN A 503 -2.04 -11.68 -38.16
CA GLN A 503 -2.09 -10.53 -37.27
C GLN A 503 -3.50 -9.92 -37.21
N ALA A 504 -4.21 -9.82 -38.33
CA ALA A 504 -5.58 -9.33 -38.39
C ALA A 504 -6.55 -10.22 -37.56
N LYS A 505 -6.41 -11.56 -37.64
CA LYS A 505 -7.21 -12.50 -36.85
C LYS A 505 -6.90 -12.37 -35.34
N VAL A 506 -5.61 -12.30 -34.98
CA VAL A 506 -5.19 -12.10 -33.58
C VAL A 506 -5.76 -10.80 -33.03
N MET A 507 -5.63 -9.70 -33.76
CA MET A 507 -6.16 -8.41 -33.31
C MET A 507 -7.69 -8.39 -33.20
N MET A 508 -8.41 -9.16 -34.01
CA MET A 508 -9.87 -9.31 -33.87
C MET A 508 -10.28 -10.18 -32.67
N ALA A 509 -9.44 -11.12 -32.25
CA ALA A 509 -9.69 -11.94 -31.06
C ALA A 509 -9.35 -11.20 -29.75
N LEU A 510 -8.44 -10.23 -29.78
CA LEU A 510 -8.00 -9.49 -28.58
C LEU A 510 -9.13 -8.88 -27.75
N PRO A 511 -10.16 -8.22 -28.30
CA PRO A 511 -11.29 -7.69 -27.52
C PRO A 511 -12.01 -8.77 -26.72
N ILE A 512 -12.14 -9.98 -27.27
CA ILE A 512 -12.80 -11.11 -26.58
C ILE A 512 -11.91 -11.57 -25.41
N VAL A 513 -10.62 -11.77 -25.67
CA VAL A 513 -9.65 -12.18 -24.65
C VAL A 513 -9.61 -11.16 -23.51
N PHE A 514 -9.53 -9.87 -23.83
CA PHE A 514 -9.54 -8.82 -22.83
C PHE A 514 -10.86 -8.72 -22.07
N THR A 515 -11.99 -8.95 -22.71
CA THR A 515 -13.30 -8.97 -22.02
C THR A 515 -13.31 -10.05 -20.92
N VAL A 516 -12.86 -11.26 -21.24
CA VAL A 516 -12.77 -12.35 -20.27
C VAL A 516 -11.75 -12.04 -19.17
N PHE A 517 -10.62 -11.50 -19.53
CA PHE A 517 -9.56 -11.14 -18.57
C PHE A 517 -10.04 -10.06 -17.60
N PHE A 518 -10.59 -8.96 -18.09
CA PHE A 518 -11.06 -7.84 -17.26
C PHE A 518 -12.38 -8.13 -16.52
N ALA A 519 -13.04 -9.26 -16.79
CA ALA A 519 -14.20 -9.68 -16.00
C ALA A 519 -13.88 -9.93 -14.52
N PHE A 520 -12.62 -10.18 -14.20
CA PHE A 520 -12.14 -10.45 -12.83
C PHE A 520 -11.49 -9.22 -12.16
N PHE A 521 -11.41 -8.11 -12.87
CA PHE A 521 -10.78 -6.88 -12.36
C PHE A 521 -11.78 -5.96 -11.66
N PRO A 522 -11.29 -5.05 -10.78
CA PRO A 522 -12.12 -4.04 -10.13
C PRO A 522 -12.96 -3.22 -11.10
N ALA A 523 -14.21 -3.02 -10.76
CA ALA A 523 -15.17 -2.30 -11.62
C ALA A 523 -14.71 -0.87 -11.95
N GLY A 524 -14.01 -0.20 -11.05
CA GLY A 524 -13.44 1.13 -11.29
C GLY A 524 -12.42 1.16 -12.43
N LEU A 525 -11.58 0.12 -12.55
CA LEU A 525 -10.61 0.01 -13.64
C LEU A 525 -11.30 -0.27 -14.98
N VAL A 526 -12.30 -1.16 -14.96
CA VAL A 526 -13.08 -1.47 -16.16
C VAL A 526 -13.88 -0.27 -16.62
N LEU A 527 -14.41 0.53 -15.69
CA LEU A 527 -15.08 1.81 -15.95
C LEU A 527 -14.13 2.81 -16.65
N TYR A 528 -12.92 2.98 -16.10
CA TYR A 528 -11.90 3.80 -16.73
C TYR A 528 -11.64 3.36 -18.17
N TRP A 529 -11.44 2.06 -18.41
CA TRP A 529 -11.17 1.52 -19.75
C TRP A 529 -12.35 1.70 -20.69
N PHE A 530 -13.54 1.45 -20.23
CA PHE A 530 -14.78 1.65 -21.00
C PHE A 530 -14.92 3.11 -21.46
N VAL A 531 -14.79 4.07 -20.54
CA VAL A 531 -14.87 5.51 -20.83
C VAL A 531 -13.74 5.95 -21.77
N ASN A 532 -12.52 5.45 -21.54
CA ASN A 532 -11.36 5.72 -22.39
C ASN A 532 -11.60 5.25 -23.83
N ASN A 533 -12.23 4.08 -24.04
CA ASN A 533 -12.58 3.56 -25.35
C ASN A 533 -13.67 4.42 -26.00
N LEU A 534 -14.73 4.80 -25.27
CA LEU A 534 -15.78 5.67 -25.78
C LEU A 534 -15.23 7.02 -26.27
N LEU A 535 -14.38 7.65 -25.48
CA LEU A 535 -13.73 8.90 -25.85
C LEU A 535 -12.79 8.73 -27.06
N SER A 536 -12.09 7.60 -27.15
CA SER A 536 -11.24 7.27 -28.29
C SER A 536 -12.04 7.08 -29.56
N ILE A 537 -13.19 6.39 -29.50
CA ILE A 537 -14.11 6.22 -30.64
C ILE A 537 -14.63 7.58 -31.10
N ALA A 538 -15.10 8.43 -30.17
CA ALA A 538 -15.58 9.77 -30.49
C ALA A 538 -14.49 10.64 -31.16
N GLN A 539 -13.27 10.59 -30.61
CA GLN A 539 -12.12 11.31 -31.16
C GLN A 539 -11.75 10.79 -32.55
N GLN A 540 -11.65 9.48 -32.75
CA GLN A 540 -11.31 8.87 -34.03
C GLN A 540 -12.37 9.16 -35.10
N TRP A 541 -13.63 9.09 -34.73
CA TRP A 541 -14.73 9.46 -35.62
C TRP A 541 -14.65 10.92 -36.11
N LYS A 542 -14.35 11.87 -35.18
CA LYS A 542 -14.12 13.27 -35.53
C LYS A 542 -12.94 13.42 -36.47
N ILE A 543 -11.82 12.76 -36.20
CA ILE A 543 -10.60 12.82 -37.02
C ILE A 543 -10.85 12.27 -38.42
N ASN A 544 -11.49 11.11 -38.53
CA ASN A 544 -11.81 10.51 -39.81
C ASN A 544 -12.65 11.44 -40.69
N ARG A 545 -13.69 12.08 -40.12
CA ARG A 545 -14.51 13.08 -40.84
C ARG A 545 -13.69 14.31 -41.31
N VAL A 546 -12.76 14.78 -40.51
CA VAL A 546 -11.91 15.93 -40.89
C VAL A 546 -10.95 15.54 -42.02
N VAL A 547 -10.37 14.33 -41.97
CA VAL A 547 -9.47 13.84 -43.01
C VAL A 547 -10.22 13.57 -44.32
N GLU A 548 -11.44 13.02 -44.27
CA GLU A 548 -12.29 12.78 -45.43
C GLU A 548 -12.76 14.07 -46.13
N ARG A 549 -12.96 15.18 -45.37
CA ARG A 549 -13.38 16.48 -45.90
C ARG A 549 -12.23 17.34 -46.40
N GLY A 550 -11.00 17.06 -45.96
CA GLY A 550 -9.80 17.82 -46.33
C GLY A 550 -8.95 17.17 -47.44
N GLY A 551 -9.35 16.01 -47.95
CA GLY A 551 -8.83 15.35 -49.14
C GLY A 551 -9.79 15.46 -50.29
#